data_3cf1d754831d6d7f36e18b374a4f0e58
#
_entry.id   3cf1d754831d6d7f36e18b374a4f0e58
#
_cell.length_a   1.000
_cell.length_b   1.000
_cell.length_c   1.000
_cell.angle_alpha   90.00
_cell.angle_beta   90.00
_cell.angle_gamma   90.00
#
_symmetry.space_group_name_H-M   'P 1'
#
loop_
_entity.id
_entity.type
_entity.pdbx_description
1 polymer ?
#
loop_
_entity_poly.entity_id
_entity_poly.type
_entity_poly.pdbx_seq_one_letter_code
_entity_poly.pdbx_strand_id
1 'polypeptide(L)'
;LIRGGVGSSGQQTITFGKWEVIENIHLLVVIHKDSFCNADNSLLEELKSAYDVFLMKHPDFANDIDISAKYFAKEFSKKNEEGADYNYLISAIFTEVVTTDHALDGVMYPSVQAGGQLGFNVAITPNAVDKKMKLLVAYETQIKKTGKEVHIGGKSKKGTILQNSSISYKDIIE
;
A
#
# COMPACT_ATOMS: atom_id res chain seq x y z
N LEU A 1 -4.64 -6.10 1.09
CA LEU A 1 -4.76 -6.39 -0.34
C LEU A 1 -5.46 -7.74 -0.51
N ILE A 2 -6.72 -7.74 -0.90
CA ILE A 2 -7.44 -8.99 -1.18
C ILE A 2 -6.96 -9.45 -2.56
N ARG A 3 -5.82 -10.09 -2.61
CA ARG A 3 -5.35 -10.84 -3.77
C ARG A 3 -5.81 -12.28 -3.61
N GLY A 4 -6.41 -12.80 -4.58
CA GLY A 4 -6.84 -14.17 -4.64
C GLY A 4 -8.29 -14.18 -5.05
N GLY A 5 -8.51 -14.63 -6.24
CA GLY A 5 -9.80 -14.69 -6.86
C GLY A 5 -10.82 -15.41 -6.02
N VAL A 6 -11.48 -14.65 -5.17
CA VAL A 6 -12.86 -15.00 -4.94
C VAL A 6 -13.51 -14.69 -6.27
N GLY A 7 -13.79 -15.71 -7.07
CA GLY A 7 -14.48 -15.58 -8.33
C GLY A 7 -15.77 -14.78 -8.21
N SER A 8 -16.71 -14.90 -9.12
CA SER A 8 -17.99 -14.18 -9.09
C SER A 8 -18.79 -14.39 -7.79
N SER A 9 -18.51 -15.44 -7.03
CA SER A 9 -19.07 -15.68 -5.70
C SER A 9 -18.13 -16.55 -4.86
N GLY A 10 -18.03 -16.27 -3.57
CA GLY A 10 -17.20 -17.04 -2.63
C GLY A 10 -17.11 -16.41 -1.26
N GLN A 11 -16.51 -17.16 -0.34
CA GLN A 11 -16.22 -16.70 1.02
C GLN A 11 -14.74 -16.86 1.30
N GLN A 12 -14.15 -15.85 1.92
CA GLN A 12 -12.74 -15.84 2.28
C GLN A 12 -12.54 -15.24 3.66
N THR A 13 -11.62 -15.81 4.42
CA THR A 13 -11.16 -15.22 5.68
C THR A 13 -10.01 -14.26 5.41
N ILE A 14 -10.09 -13.07 5.97
CA ILE A 14 -9.04 -12.04 5.87
C ILE A 14 -8.57 -11.68 7.24
N THR A 15 -7.25 -11.54 7.38
CA THR A 15 -6.60 -11.06 8.59
C THR A 15 -6.04 -9.66 8.35
N PHE A 16 -6.35 -8.74 9.27
CA PHE A 16 -5.82 -7.38 9.29
C PHE A 16 -4.94 -7.20 10.53
N GLY A 17 -3.81 -6.52 10.37
CA GLY A 17 -2.97 -6.09 11.48
C GLY A 17 -3.04 -4.58 11.68
N LYS A 18 -3.17 -4.13 12.93
CA LYS A 18 -2.89 -2.74 13.30
C LYS A 18 -1.46 -2.66 13.81
N TRP A 19 -0.67 -1.86 13.13
CA TRP A 19 0.74 -1.68 13.42
C TRP A 19 1.01 -0.28 13.94
N GLU A 20 1.97 -0.17 14.83
CA GLU A 20 2.54 1.07 15.31
C GLU A 20 3.94 1.22 14.74
N VAL A 21 4.26 2.39 14.22
CA VAL A 21 5.61 2.76 13.80
C VAL A 21 6.34 3.26 15.04
N ILE A 22 7.41 2.55 15.45
CA ILE A 22 8.19 2.85 16.66
C ILE A 22 9.50 3.57 16.36
N GLU A 23 9.94 3.58 15.11
CA GLU A 23 11.10 4.31 14.62
C GLU A 23 10.79 4.97 13.27
N ASN A 24 11.53 5.99 12.88
CA ASN A 24 11.32 6.66 11.60
C ASN A 24 11.45 5.70 10.42
N ILE A 25 10.47 5.73 9.53
CA ILE A 25 10.43 4.97 8.28
C ILE A 25 10.72 5.93 7.12
N HIS A 26 11.71 5.61 6.31
CA HIS A 26 12.10 6.37 5.14
C HIS A 26 11.50 5.73 3.88
N LEU A 27 10.60 6.45 3.24
CA LEU A 27 9.86 5.97 2.08
C LEU A 27 10.16 6.79 0.84
N LEU A 28 10.30 6.12 -0.30
CA LEU A 28 10.22 6.81 -1.59
C LEU A 28 8.75 7.03 -1.94
N VAL A 29 8.41 8.26 -2.29
CA VAL A 29 7.05 8.59 -2.75
C VAL A 29 6.99 8.47 -4.27
N VAL A 30 6.17 7.55 -4.76
CA VAL A 30 5.91 7.36 -6.18
C VAL A 30 4.66 8.16 -6.56
N ILE A 31 4.86 9.37 -7.06
CA ILE A 31 3.79 10.30 -7.41
C ILE A 31 4.13 11.04 -8.71
N HIS A 32 3.11 11.42 -9.46
CA HIS A 32 3.23 12.36 -10.57
C HIS A 32 2.00 13.28 -10.62
N LYS A 33 2.20 14.54 -10.98
CA LYS A 33 1.16 15.58 -11.01
C LYS A 33 -0.10 15.21 -11.82
N ASP A 34 0.07 14.46 -12.92
CA ASP A 34 -1.03 14.08 -13.80
C ASP A 34 -1.85 12.90 -13.27
N SER A 35 -1.33 12.16 -12.28
CA SER A 35 -1.93 10.89 -11.85
C SER A 35 -3.15 11.08 -10.94
N PHE A 36 -3.34 12.26 -10.33
CA PHE A 36 -4.33 12.48 -9.26
C PHE A 36 -4.91 13.89 -9.30
N CYS A 37 -5.35 14.33 -10.47
CA CYS A 37 -5.80 15.71 -10.70
C CYS A 37 -7.02 16.14 -9.88
N ASN A 38 -7.80 15.21 -9.32
CA ASN A 38 -9.07 15.49 -8.67
C ASN A 38 -9.16 15.03 -7.20
N ALA A 39 -8.03 14.73 -6.56
CA ALA A 39 -8.04 14.28 -5.18
C ALA A 39 -8.02 15.47 -4.21
N ASP A 40 -9.07 15.61 -3.43
CA ASP A 40 -9.10 16.55 -2.29
C ASP A 40 -8.40 15.91 -1.08
N ASN A 41 -7.06 15.92 -1.13
CA ASN A 41 -6.19 15.29 -0.13
C ASN A 41 -4.99 16.20 0.15
N SER A 42 -4.95 16.78 1.35
CA SER A 42 -3.92 17.74 1.76
C SER A 42 -2.50 17.16 1.67
N LEU A 43 -2.29 15.89 2.03
CA LEU A 43 -0.99 15.24 1.91
C LEU A 43 -0.56 15.12 0.45
N LEU A 44 -1.48 14.83 -0.46
CA LEU A 44 -1.20 14.76 -1.88
C LEU A 44 -0.75 16.12 -2.43
N GLU A 45 -1.39 17.20 -2.01
CA GLU A 45 -1.01 18.56 -2.42
C GLU A 45 0.37 18.96 -1.85
N GLU A 46 0.68 18.60 -0.61
CA GLU A 46 2.01 18.78 -0.04
C GLU A 46 3.08 18.02 -0.84
N LEU A 47 2.82 16.76 -1.18
CA LEU A 47 3.75 15.92 -1.94
C LEU A 47 3.97 16.46 -3.36
N LYS A 48 2.92 16.95 -4.02
CA LYS A 48 3.04 17.60 -5.34
C LYS A 48 3.89 18.86 -5.25
N SER A 49 3.62 19.71 -4.25
CA SER A 49 4.41 20.94 -4.03
C SER A 49 5.88 20.61 -3.77
N ALA A 50 6.16 19.60 -2.95
CA ALA A 50 7.52 19.14 -2.70
C ALA A 50 8.21 18.62 -3.97
N TYR A 51 7.47 17.91 -4.83
CA TYR A 51 7.96 17.43 -6.12
C TYR A 51 8.31 18.60 -7.06
N ASP A 52 7.44 19.61 -7.18
CA ASP A 52 7.70 20.77 -8.01
C ASP A 52 8.93 21.55 -7.52
N VAL A 53 9.07 21.73 -6.20
CA VAL A 53 10.27 22.35 -5.60
C VAL A 53 11.53 21.53 -5.90
N PHE A 54 11.43 20.21 -5.87
CA PHE A 54 12.55 19.33 -6.19
C PHE A 54 13.00 19.50 -7.64
N LEU A 55 12.06 19.53 -8.60
CA LEU A 55 12.38 19.78 -10.02
C LEU A 55 13.02 21.13 -10.25
N MET A 56 12.54 22.20 -9.57
CA MET A 56 13.13 23.53 -9.67
C MET A 56 14.58 23.59 -9.15
N LYS A 57 14.91 22.76 -8.14
CA LYS A 57 16.28 22.70 -7.58
C LYS A 57 17.24 21.88 -8.45
N HIS A 58 16.71 21.05 -9.35
CA HIS A 58 17.50 20.16 -10.21
C HIS A 58 17.14 20.34 -11.69
N PRO A 59 17.30 21.55 -12.27
CA PRO A 59 16.81 21.87 -13.60
C PRO A 59 17.47 21.01 -14.69
N ASP A 60 18.74 20.63 -14.52
CA ASP A 60 19.49 19.84 -15.50
C ASP A 60 18.91 18.41 -15.67
N PHE A 61 18.24 17.88 -14.64
CA PHE A 61 17.65 16.54 -14.64
C PHE A 61 16.11 16.57 -14.59
N ALA A 62 15.51 17.75 -14.54
CA ALA A 62 14.07 17.90 -14.30
C ALA A 62 13.22 17.12 -15.30
N ASN A 63 13.60 17.14 -16.58
CA ASN A 63 12.89 16.42 -17.63
C ASN A 63 12.97 14.90 -17.45
N ASP A 64 14.14 14.35 -17.15
CA ASP A 64 14.36 12.92 -16.99
C ASP A 64 13.66 12.41 -15.72
N ILE A 65 13.69 13.22 -14.66
CA ILE A 65 12.97 12.93 -13.40
C ILE A 65 11.47 12.92 -13.66
N ASP A 66 10.90 13.91 -14.36
CA ASP A 66 9.46 14.00 -14.64
C ASP A 66 8.99 12.82 -15.51
N ILE A 67 9.73 12.45 -16.55
CA ILE A 67 9.44 11.28 -17.39
C ILE A 67 9.44 9.98 -16.56
N SER A 68 10.47 9.80 -15.73
CA SER A 68 10.61 8.61 -14.89
C SER A 68 9.51 8.53 -13.85
N ALA A 69 9.21 9.63 -13.16
CA ALA A 69 8.16 9.71 -12.18
C ALA A 69 6.77 9.40 -12.78
N LYS A 70 6.50 9.94 -13.96
CA LYS A 70 5.27 9.66 -14.72
C LYS A 70 5.15 8.19 -15.07
N TYR A 71 6.24 7.58 -15.56
CA TYR A 71 6.27 6.16 -15.89
C TYR A 71 5.97 5.28 -14.67
N PHE A 72 6.71 5.48 -13.56
CA PHE A 72 6.51 4.68 -12.35
C PHE A 72 5.15 4.92 -11.71
N ALA A 73 4.67 6.17 -11.63
CA ALA A 73 3.33 6.45 -11.12
C ALA A 73 2.25 5.70 -11.92
N LYS A 74 2.41 5.59 -13.24
CA LYS A 74 1.52 4.78 -14.08
C LYS A 74 1.64 3.28 -13.78
N GLU A 75 2.86 2.75 -13.61
CA GLU A 75 3.07 1.34 -13.28
C GLU A 75 2.46 0.95 -11.92
N PHE A 76 2.62 1.80 -10.91
CA PHE A 76 2.02 1.59 -9.59
C PHE A 76 0.50 1.77 -9.57
N SER A 77 -0.07 2.45 -10.56
CA SER A 77 -1.51 2.68 -10.69
C SER A 77 -2.25 1.69 -11.58
N LYS A 78 -1.57 0.67 -12.12
CA LYS A 78 -2.21 -0.36 -12.92
C LYS A 78 -3.24 -1.15 -12.12
N LYS A 79 -4.45 -1.26 -12.64
CA LYS A 79 -5.44 -2.19 -12.11
C LYS A 79 -5.07 -3.60 -12.54
N ASN A 80 -5.11 -4.53 -11.59
CA ASN A 80 -4.97 -5.94 -11.93
C ASN A 80 -6.28 -6.48 -12.46
N GLU A 81 -6.20 -7.03 -13.64
CA GLU A 81 -7.19 -7.99 -14.15
C GLU A 81 -6.86 -9.39 -13.62
N GLU A 82 -7.86 -10.25 -13.54
CA GLU A 82 -7.69 -11.61 -13.05
C GLU A 82 -6.69 -12.37 -13.97
N GLY A 83 -5.64 -12.92 -13.37
CA GLY A 83 -4.59 -13.64 -14.11
C GLY A 83 -3.46 -12.76 -14.69
N ALA A 84 -3.45 -11.46 -14.42
CA ALA A 84 -2.44 -10.53 -14.92
C ALA A 84 -1.40 -10.13 -13.84
N ASP A 85 -0.91 -11.11 -13.06
CA ASP A 85 0.06 -10.86 -11.96
C ASP A 85 1.39 -10.26 -12.46
N TYR A 86 1.73 -10.45 -13.74
CA TYR A 86 2.89 -9.82 -14.38
C TYR A 86 2.82 -8.28 -14.41
N ASN A 87 1.63 -7.69 -14.26
CA ASN A 87 1.47 -6.24 -14.18
C ASN A 87 2.18 -5.61 -12.97
N TYR A 88 2.48 -6.41 -11.95
CA TYR A 88 3.22 -5.95 -10.77
C TYR A 88 4.74 -6.10 -10.88
N LEU A 89 5.25 -6.74 -11.93
CA LEU A 89 6.67 -7.04 -12.05
C LEU A 89 7.52 -5.76 -12.01
N ILE A 90 7.14 -4.74 -12.76
CA ILE A 90 7.89 -3.47 -12.82
C ILE A 90 7.87 -2.76 -11.47
N SER A 91 6.71 -2.64 -10.83
CA SER A 91 6.61 -2.00 -9.51
C SER A 91 7.33 -2.80 -8.41
N ALA A 92 7.35 -4.14 -8.51
CA ALA A 92 8.09 -4.99 -7.59
C ALA A 92 9.61 -4.82 -7.74
N ILE A 93 10.13 -4.91 -8.98
CA ILE A 93 11.56 -4.70 -9.28
C ILE A 93 11.99 -3.29 -8.84
N PHE A 94 11.22 -2.27 -9.20
CA PHE A 94 11.51 -0.91 -8.78
C PHE A 94 11.61 -0.79 -7.27
N THR A 95 10.63 -1.35 -6.53
CA THR A 95 10.64 -1.34 -5.07
C THR A 95 11.87 -2.04 -4.52
N GLU A 96 12.24 -3.20 -5.05
CA GLU A 96 13.43 -3.93 -4.63
C GLU A 96 14.72 -3.12 -4.85
N VAL A 97 14.89 -2.54 -6.04
CA VAL A 97 16.07 -1.72 -6.37
C VAL A 97 16.19 -0.53 -5.41
N VAL A 98 15.12 0.28 -5.25
CA VAL A 98 15.22 1.49 -4.43
C VAL A 98 15.37 1.19 -2.93
N THR A 99 14.84 0.08 -2.44
CA THR A 99 15.00 -0.31 -1.04
C THR A 99 16.36 -0.94 -0.75
N THR A 100 16.98 -1.59 -1.74
CA THR A 100 18.31 -2.20 -1.60
C THR A 100 19.43 -1.18 -1.78
N ASP A 101 19.39 -0.42 -2.90
CA ASP A 101 20.50 0.45 -3.29
C ASP A 101 20.51 1.78 -2.51
N HIS A 102 19.35 2.24 -2.05
CA HIS A 102 19.21 3.54 -1.38
C HIS A 102 18.89 3.45 0.12
N ALA A 103 18.94 2.24 0.70
CA ALA A 103 18.64 1.99 2.11
C ALA A 103 17.28 2.56 2.57
N LEU A 104 16.30 2.56 1.68
CA LEU A 104 14.94 2.97 1.98
C LEU A 104 14.14 1.82 2.62
N ASP A 105 13.23 2.17 3.49
CA ASP A 105 12.38 1.20 4.19
C ASP A 105 11.20 0.71 3.35
N GLY A 106 10.90 1.42 2.26
CA GLY A 106 9.80 1.06 1.37
C GLY A 106 9.42 2.15 0.38
N VAL A 107 8.27 1.97 -0.24
CA VAL A 107 7.67 2.91 -1.18
C VAL A 107 6.24 3.25 -0.77
N MET A 108 5.84 4.50 -1.00
CA MET A 108 4.48 4.99 -0.80
C MET A 108 3.91 5.45 -2.12
N TYR A 109 2.69 5.03 -2.44
CA TYR A 109 2.01 5.38 -3.68
C TYR A 109 0.49 5.48 -3.47
N PRO A 110 -0.22 6.32 -4.26
CA PRO A 110 -1.66 6.49 -4.11
C PRO A 110 -2.44 5.21 -4.36
N SER A 111 -3.50 5.00 -3.59
CA SER A 111 -4.37 3.84 -3.71
C SER A 111 -5.26 3.94 -4.95
N VAL A 112 -5.06 3.07 -5.92
CA VAL A 112 -5.86 3.01 -7.16
C VAL A 112 -7.28 2.54 -6.90
N GLN A 113 -7.47 1.63 -5.94
CA GLN A 113 -8.79 1.08 -5.59
C GLN A 113 -9.69 2.14 -4.95
N ALA A 114 -9.09 3.09 -4.25
CA ALA A 114 -9.78 4.24 -3.67
C ALA A 114 -9.87 5.44 -4.66
N GLY A 115 -9.57 5.24 -5.94
CA GLY A 115 -9.57 6.31 -6.95
C GLY A 115 -8.50 7.39 -6.71
N GLY A 116 -7.48 7.11 -5.89
CA GLY A 116 -6.47 8.08 -5.46
C GLY A 116 -6.97 9.10 -4.44
N GLN A 117 -8.26 9.09 -4.12
CA GLN A 117 -8.91 10.15 -3.31
C GLN A 117 -8.78 9.92 -1.80
N LEU A 118 -8.66 8.69 -1.35
CA LEU A 118 -8.87 8.32 0.07
C LEU A 118 -7.65 7.76 0.77
N GLY A 119 -6.48 7.69 0.14
CA GLY A 119 -5.32 7.19 0.84
C GLY A 119 -4.16 6.72 -0.03
N PHE A 120 -3.12 6.34 0.67
CA PHE A 120 -1.90 5.80 0.09
C PHE A 120 -1.74 4.32 0.46
N ASN A 121 -1.16 3.58 -0.45
CA ASN A 121 -0.58 2.27 -0.16
C ASN A 121 0.87 2.47 0.23
N VAL A 122 1.32 1.68 1.19
CA VAL A 122 2.73 1.66 1.60
C VAL A 122 3.22 0.22 1.51
N ALA A 123 4.25 -0.02 0.70
CA ALA A 123 4.97 -1.28 0.66
C ALA A 123 6.25 -1.12 1.48
N ILE A 124 6.35 -1.84 2.60
CA ILE A 124 7.44 -1.75 3.57
C ILE A 124 8.27 -3.03 3.49
N THR A 125 9.59 -2.91 3.55
CA THR A 125 10.47 -4.08 3.55
C THR A 125 10.30 -4.90 4.82
N PRO A 126 10.46 -6.24 4.77
CA PRO A 126 10.40 -7.08 5.95
C PRO A 126 11.35 -6.63 7.07
N ASN A 127 12.58 -6.23 6.71
CA ASN A 127 13.55 -5.73 7.67
C ASN A 127 13.09 -4.46 8.41
N ALA A 128 12.41 -3.55 7.70
CA ALA A 128 11.86 -2.35 8.33
C ALA A 128 10.65 -2.68 9.21
N VAL A 129 9.80 -3.62 8.80
CA VAL A 129 8.70 -4.13 9.64
C VAL A 129 9.25 -4.71 10.94
N ASP A 130 10.27 -5.58 10.86
CA ASP A 130 10.82 -6.25 12.03
C ASP A 130 11.51 -5.30 13.01
N LYS A 131 12.16 -4.24 12.51
CA LYS A 131 12.95 -3.33 13.34
C LYS A 131 12.19 -2.08 13.79
N LYS A 132 11.29 -1.57 12.95
CA LYS A 132 10.70 -0.23 13.11
C LYS A 132 9.20 -0.24 13.35
N MET A 133 8.56 -1.42 13.33
CA MET A 133 7.13 -1.54 13.52
C MET A 133 6.79 -2.57 14.59
N LYS A 134 5.67 -2.34 15.27
CA LYS A 134 5.14 -3.25 16.28
C LYS A 134 3.69 -3.60 15.94
N LEU A 135 3.39 -4.88 15.82
CA LEU A 135 2.01 -5.33 15.69
C LEU A 135 1.28 -5.12 17.04
N LEU A 136 0.25 -4.28 17.04
CA LEU A 136 -0.56 -4.00 18.23
C LEU A 136 -1.69 -5.00 18.41
N VAL A 137 -2.38 -5.32 17.30
CA VAL A 137 -3.53 -6.21 17.30
C VAL A 137 -3.75 -6.77 15.91
N ALA A 138 -4.24 -8.01 15.84
CA ALA A 138 -4.71 -8.61 14.61
C ALA A 138 -6.23 -8.81 14.68
N TYR A 139 -6.90 -8.71 13.54
CA TYR A 139 -8.32 -9.00 13.39
C TYR A 139 -8.50 -10.01 12.27
N GLU A 140 -9.33 -11.01 12.48
CA GLU A 140 -9.77 -11.95 11.46
C GLU A 140 -11.25 -11.71 11.19
N THR A 141 -11.65 -11.59 9.94
CA THR A 141 -13.04 -11.46 9.53
C THR A 141 -13.32 -12.24 8.26
N GLN A 142 -14.58 -12.49 8.00
CA GLN A 142 -15.02 -13.14 6.76
C GLN A 142 -15.50 -12.12 5.75
N ILE A 143 -15.11 -12.31 4.51
CA ILE A 143 -15.62 -11.56 3.37
C ILE A 143 -16.37 -12.53 2.47
N LYS A 144 -17.61 -12.17 2.16
CA LYS A 144 -18.44 -12.88 1.20
C LYS A 144 -18.65 -12.00 -0.03
N LYS A 145 -18.30 -12.52 -1.19
CA LYS A 145 -18.56 -11.88 -2.47
C LYS A 145 -19.76 -12.57 -3.15
N THR A 146 -20.70 -11.76 -3.61
CA THR A 146 -21.86 -12.24 -4.37
C THR A 146 -22.00 -11.32 -5.60
N GLY A 147 -21.55 -11.80 -6.75
CA GLY A 147 -21.47 -10.96 -7.95
C GLY A 147 -20.56 -9.75 -7.77
N LYS A 148 -21.11 -8.55 -7.86
CA LYS A 148 -20.36 -7.28 -7.64
C LYS A 148 -20.37 -6.79 -6.18
N GLU A 149 -21.19 -7.39 -5.34
CA GLU A 149 -21.33 -7.01 -3.94
C GLU A 149 -20.31 -7.71 -3.05
N VAL A 150 -19.74 -6.97 -2.11
CA VAL A 150 -18.81 -7.48 -1.11
C VAL A 150 -19.40 -7.20 0.27
N HIS A 151 -19.67 -8.25 1.00
CA HIS A 151 -20.13 -8.18 2.39
C HIS A 151 -18.97 -8.50 3.31
N ILE A 152 -18.65 -7.59 4.22
CA ILE A 152 -17.67 -7.79 5.27
C ILE A 152 -18.47 -8.01 6.55
N GLY A 153 -18.30 -9.17 7.17
CA GLY A 153 -19.04 -9.51 8.38
C GLY A 153 -19.05 -11.00 8.63
N GLY A 154 -19.83 -11.41 9.61
CA GLY A 154 -19.85 -12.76 10.12
C GLY A 154 -19.05 -12.85 11.43
N LYS A 155 -18.51 -14.03 11.74
CA LYS A 155 -17.71 -14.23 12.96
C LYS A 155 -16.37 -13.50 12.80
N SER A 156 -16.27 -12.34 13.45
CA SER A 156 -15.02 -11.59 13.56
C SER A 156 -14.27 -12.00 14.82
N LYS A 157 -12.95 -12.10 14.73
CA LYS A 157 -12.08 -12.43 15.86
C LYS A 157 -11.05 -11.35 16.06
N LYS A 158 -10.72 -11.10 17.34
CA LYS A 158 -9.62 -10.23 17.75
C LYS A 158 -8.46 -11.09 18.21
N GLY A 159 -7.30 -10.87 17.61
CA GLY A 159 -6.05 -11.53 17.99
C GLY A 159 -5.31 -10.74 19.05
N THR A 160 -4.85 -11.43 20.09
CA THR A 160 -3.94 -10.91 21.10
C THR A 160 -2.57 -11.52 20.86
N ILE A 161 -1.54 -10.70 20.85
CA ILE A 161 -0.15 -11.14 20.70
C ILE A 161 0.32 -11.68 22.03
N LEU A 162 0.79 -12.92 22.02
CA LEU A 162 1.34 -13.60 23.19
C LEU A 162 2.85 -13.34 23.32
N GLN A 163 3.42 -13.65 24.49
CA GLN A 163 4.86 -13.44 24.75
C GLN A 163 5.80 -14.21 23.80
N ASN A 164 5.32 -15.33 23.26
CA ASN A 164 6.08 -16.13 22.27
C ASN A 164 5.86 -15.65 20.82
N SER A 165 5.33 -14.45 20.63
CA SER A 165 5.00 -13.87 19.32
C SER A 165 3.89 -14.59 18.53
N SER A 166 3.23 -15.58 19.12
CA SER A 166 2.04 -16.18 18.52
C SER A 166 0.81 -15.30 18.71
N ILE A 167 -0.21 -15.48 17.88
CA ILE A 167 -1.47 -14.73 17.97
C ILE A 167 -2.57 -15.69 18.43
N SER A 168 -3.21 -15.35 19.56
CA SER A 168 -4.40 -16.06 20.05
C SER A 168 -5.64 -15.29 19.65
N TYR A 169 -6.53 -15.92 18.90
CA TYR A 169 -7.78 -15.32 18.43
C TYR A 169 -8.95 -15.65 19.35
N LYS A 170 -9.76 -14.63 19.68
CA LYS A 170 -11.04 -14.78 20.39
C LYS A 170 -12.15 -14.15 19.57
N ASP A 171 -13.34 -14.76 19.59
CA ASP A 171 -14.52 -14.22 18.93
C ASP A 171 -14.87 -12.84 19.54
N ILE A 172 -15.22 -11.91 18.67
CA ILE A 172 -15.79 -10.64 19.08
C ILE A 172 -17.28 -10.91 19.28
N ILE A 173 -17.74 -10.83 20.53
CA ILE A 173 -19.14 -10.90 20.89
C ILE A 173 -19.68 -9.48 20.72
N GLU A 174 -20.60 -9.29 19.78
CA GLU A 174 -21.36 -8.04 19.62
C GLU A 174 -22.38 -7.87 20.73
#